data_e4398474de3bb6a406041df2f4cd09aa
#
_entry.id   e4398474de3bb6a406041df2f4cd09aa
#
_cell.length_a   1.000
_cell.length_b   1.000
_cell.length_c   1.000
_cell.angle_alpha   90.00
_cell.angle_beta   90.00
_cell.angle_gamma   90.00
#
_symmetry.space_group_name_H-M   'P 1'
#
loop_
_entity.id
_entity.type
_entity.pdbx_description
1 polymer ?
#
loop_
_entity_poly.entity_id
_entity_poly.type
_entity_poly.pdbx_seq_one_letter_code
_entity_poly.pdbx_strand_id
1 'polypeptide(L)'
;YGKELENSATELERFAACAFAHFLQYGLKIEERQEYEFRQADLGNVIHQALEQFSRNLKKNRLTWRSLTDQERDQLIDTSVEETIHDYGNTILESSARNQYMILRVKRILRRTVWALQQQLKAGKYEPSRFEISFSMEEDLKASNFQLSEDERLRLRGRIDRVDRYEEDDTIYVKVIDYKSGNTALDLTSVYHGLQLQLIVYLNAALELEEKNHPGKHAEPAGMFYYYVKDPLVDGKPGDEEEEIERKLLEKLKVDGLVRAEEKILKDLDRELEAGKKSLVIPAAYNKNGSLSSRS
;
A
#
# COMPACT_ATOMS: atom_id res chain seq x y z
N TYR A 1 21.04 -4.85 24.76
CA TYR A 1 21.06 -4.23 23.44
C TYR A 1 22.51 -4.07 23.00
N GLY A 2 22.88 -4.50 21.78
CA GLY A 2 24.23 -4.37 21.22
C GLY A 2 24.48 -2.98 20.62
N LYS A 3 25.63 -2.81 19.95
CA LYS A 3 25.98 -1.57 19.24
C LYS A 3 25.14 -1.35 17.96
N GLU A 4 24.45 -2.38 17.48
CA GLU A 4 23.54 -2.32 16.34
C GLU A 4 22.11 -2.62 16.83
N LEU A 5 21.21 -1.69 16.61
CA LEU A 5 19.78 -1.79 16.88
C LEU A 5 19.04 -2.06 15.58
N GLU A 6 18.34 -3.18 15.49
CA GLU A 6 17.41 -3.45 14.39
C GLU A 6 15.98 -3.22 14.86
N ASN A 7 15.29 -2.29 14.22
CA ASN A 7 13.89 -1.99 14.51
C ASN A 7 13.07 -1.85 13.22
N SER A 8 11.78 -2.13 13.32
CA SER A 8 10.82 -1.75 12.26
C SER A 8 10.28 -0.34 12.52
N ALA A 9 9.69 0.28 11.50
CA ALA A 9 8.98 1.55 11.67
C ALA A 9 7.89 1.43 12.76
N THR A 10 7.15 0.32 12.79
CA THR A 10 6.12 0.04 13.81
C THR A 10 6.69 -0.07 15.23
N GLU A 11 7.89 -0.63 15.39
CA GLU A 11 8.57 -0.67 16.70
C GLU A 11 8.92 0.72 17.20
N LEU A 12 9.41 1.61 16.29
CA LEU A 12 9.69 3.01 16.63
C LEU A 12 8.41 3.78 16.94
N GLU A 13 7.35 3.62 16.15
CA GLU A 13 6.04 4.22 16.42
C GLU A 13 5.48 3.77 17.77
N ARG A 14 5.65 2.49 18.11
CA ARG A 14 5.24 1.95 19.41
C ARG A 14 6.03 2.56 20.57
N PHE A 15 7.34 2.78 20.36
CA PHE A 15 8.20 3.45 21.36
C PHE A 15 7.78 4.91 21.53
N ALA A 16 7.55 5.64 20.45
CA ALA A 16 7.09 7.03 20.49
C ALA A 16 5.72 7.16 21.19
N ALA A 17 4.80 6.22 20.93
CA ALA A 17 3.49 6.22 21.58
C ALA A 17 3.58 5.90 23.09
N CYS A 18 4.37 4.91 23.48
CA CYS A 18 4.56 4.53 24.87
C CYS A 18 5.80 3.63 25.03
N ALA A 19 6.88 4.16 25.55
CA ALA A 19 8.13 3.41 25.78
C ALA A 19 7.93 2.19 26.69
N PHE A 20 7.03 2.27 27.68
CA PHE A 20 6.72 1.14 28.56
C PHE A 20 6.02 -0.01 27.81
N ALA A 21 5.04 0.32 26.97
CA ALA A 21 4.35 -0.67 26.14
C ALA A 21 5.31 -1.30 25.11
N HIS A 22 6.23 -0.51 24.53
CA HIS A 22 7.30 -1.01 23.69
C HIS A 22 8.20 -1.99 24.46
N PHE A 23 8.64 -1.63 25.67
CA PHE A 23 9.48 -2.50 26.48
C PHE A 23 8.80 -3.84 26.81
N LEU A 24 7.51 -3.82 27.17
CA LEU A 24 6.77 -5.06 27.43
C LEU A 24 6.71 -5.97 26.18
N GLN A 25 6.41 -5.38 25.02
CA GLN A 25 6.20 -6.11 23.77
C GLN A 25 7.51 -6.59 23.14
N TYR A 26 8.50 -5.72 23.00
CA TYR A 26 9.74 -6.00 22.27
C TYR A 26 10.95 -6.31 23.19
N GLY A 27 10.96 -5.77 24.39
CA GLY A 27 11.99 -6.06 25.39
C GLY A 27 11.74 -7.36 26.13
N LEU A 28 10.59 -7.49 26.77
CA LEU A 28 10.20 -8.70 27.50
C LEU A 28 9.50 -9.75 26.63
N LYS A 29 9.12 -9.40 25.39
CA LYS A 29 8.41 -10.27 24.43
C LYS A 29 7.16 -10.91 25.05
N ILE A 30 6.42 -10.10 25.82
CA ILE A 30 5.15 -10.54 26.38
C ILE A 30 4.11 -10.57 25.27
N GLU A 31 3.59 -11.74 25.00
CA GLU A 31 2.55 -11.97 24.00
C GLU A 31 1.29 -12.51 24.68
N GLU A 32 0.12 -12.12 24.17
CA GLU A 32 -1.13 -12.75 24.56
C GLU A 32 -1.12 -14.21 24.11
N ARG A 33 -1.72 -15.08 24.93
CA ARG A 33 -1.89 -16.50 24.58
C ARG A 33 -2.62 -16.61 23.23
N GLN A 34 -1.97 -17.22 22.26
CA GLN A 34 -2.59 -17.46 20.95
C GLN A 34 -3.72 -18.48 21.11
N GLU A 35 -4.93 -18.05 20.79
CA GLU A 35 -6.05 -18.95 20.55
C GLU A 35 -6.06 -19.33 19.08
N TYR A 36 -6.34 -20.59 18.77
CA TYR A 36 -6.43 -21.10 17.40
C TYR A 36 -7.74 -20.64 16.72
N GLU A 37 -7.92 -19.31 16.67
CA GLU A 37 -9.03 -18.68 15.95
C GLU A 37 -8.48 -17.79 14.85
N PHE A 38 -9.13 -17.83 13.67
CA PHE A 38 -8.83 -16.91 12.58
C PHE A 38 -9.28 -15.50 12.95
N ARG A 39 -8.31 -14.62 13.24
CA ARG A 39 -8.54 -13.24 13.70
C ARG A 39 -8.49 -12.25 12.54
N GLN A 40 -8.89 -11.01 12.80
CA GLN A 40 -8.82 -9.92 11.80
C GLN A 40 -7.38 -9.60 11.34
N ALA A 41 -6.38 -9.80 12.19
CA ALA A 41 -4.98 -9.65 11.81
C ALA A 41 -4.55 -10.70 10.78
N ASP A 42 -5.02 -11.94 10.91
CA ASP A 42 -4.75 -13.02 9.95
C ASP A 42 -5.40 -12.71 8.60
N LEU A 43 -6.58 -12.08 8.60
CA LEU A 43 -7.24 -11.61 7.39
C LEU A 43 -6.38 -10.57 6.64
N GLY A 44 -5.76 -9.64 7.38
CA GLY A 44 -4.81 -8.67 6.82
C GLY A 44 -3.65 -9.36 6.12
N ASN A 45 -3.02 -10.32 6.78
CA ASN A 45 -1.89 -11.09 6.23
C ASN A 45 -2.29 -11.86 4.96
N VAL A 46 -3.44 -12.52 4.96
CA VAL A 46 -3.96 -13.23 3.77
C VAL A 46 -4.20 -12.27 2.62
N ILE A 47 -4.74 -11.08 2.87
CA ILE A 47 -4.96 -10.05 1.86
C ILE A 47 -3.64 -9.61 1.22
N HIS A 48 -2.62 -9.27 2.03
CA HIS A 48 -1.29 -8.87 1.53
C HIS A 48 -0.65 -9.97 0.69
N GLN A 49 -0.62 -11.20 1.22
CA GLN A 49 -0.05 -12.33 0.50
C GLN A 49 -0.80 -12.65 -0.81
N ALA A 50 -2.13 -12.53 -0.82
CA ALA A 50 -2.91 -12.76 -2.03
C ALA A 50 -2.68 -11.66 -3.10
N LEU A 51 -2.46 -10.39 -2.71
CA LEU A 51 -2.09 -9.32 -3.64
C LEU A 51 -0.66 -9.51 -4.18
N GLU A 52 0.26 -9.99 -3.36
CA GLU A 52 1.59 -10.38 -3.80
C GLU A 52 1.51 -11.54 -4.80
N GLN A 53 0.77 -12.60 -4.47
CA GLN A 53 0.60 -13.77 -5.32
C GLN A 53 -0.08 -13.40 -6.65
N PHE A 54 -1.09 -12.53 -6.63
CA PHE A 54 -1.71 -11.97 -7.82
C PHE A 54 -0.66 -11.27 -8.72
N SER A 55 0.22 -10.48 -8.14
CA SER A 55 1.27 -9.79 -8.89
C SER A 55 2.33 -10.73 -9.46
N ARG A 56 2.66 -11.81 -8.74
CA ARG A 56 3.52 -12.89 -9.22
C ARG A 56 2.86 -13.65 -10.39
N ASN A 57 1.57 -13.95 -10.28
CA ASN A 57 0.80 -14.63 -11.31
C ASN A 57 0.67 -13.77 -12.58
N LEU A 58 0.52 -12.44 -12.45
CA LEU A 58 0.59 -11.52 -13.59
C LEU A 58 1.92 -11.66 -14.35
N LYS A 59 3.05 -11.57 -13.63
CA LYS A 59 4.38 -11.69 -14.24
C LYS A 59 4.58 -13.06 -14.91
N LYS A 60 4.16 -14.14 -14.25
CA LYS A 60 4.25 -15.51 -14.78
C LYS A 60 3.48 -15.67 -16.10
N ASN A 61 2.30 -15.04 -16.19
CA ASN A 61 1.45 -15.09 -17.37
C ASN A 61 1.77 -14.00 -18.43
N ARG A 62 2.80 -13.17 -18.19
CA ARG A 62 3.18 -12.03 -19.04
C ARG A 62 2.04 -11.03 -19.26
N LEU A 63 1.17 -10.88 -18.25
CA LEU A 63 0.07 -9.94 -18.22
C LEU A 63 0.48 -8.67 -17.47
N THR A 64 -0.19 -7.56 -17.79
CA THR A 64 -0.01 -6.30 -17.07
C THR A 64 -1.31 -5.93 -16.36
N TRP A 65 -1.21 -5.10 -15.33
CA TRP A 65 -2.39 -4.61 -14.62
C TRP A 65 -3.40 -3.92 -15.56
N ARG A 66 -2.91 -3.20 -16.60
CA ARG A 66 -3.76 -2.46 -17.53
C ARG A 66 -4.43 -3.34 -18.58
N SER A 67 -3.79 -4.45 -18.96
CA SER A 67 -4.26 -5.30 -20.07
C SER A 67 -5.33 -6.33 -19.67
N LEU A 68 -5.54 -6.53 -18.37
CA LEU A 68 -6.51 -7.52 -17.90
C LEU A 68 -7.94 -7.14 -18.25
N THR A 69 -8.67 -8.08 -18.80
CA THR A 69 -10.13 -8.06 -18.84
C THR A 69 -10.72 -8.34 -17.47
N ASP A 70 -11.98 -8.01 -17.25
CA ASP A 70 -12.64 -8.24 -15.96
C ASP A 70 -12.67 -9.71 -15.58
N GLN A 71 -12.90 -10.59 -16.57
CA GLN A 71 -12.93 -12.02 -16.33
C GLN A 71 -11.54 -12.58 -15.98
N GLU A 72 -10.50 -12.20 -16.70
CA GLU A 72 -9.11 -12.61 -16.40
C GLU A 72 -8.67 -12.12 -15.02
N ARG A 73 -8.98 -10.87 -14.70
CA ARG A 73 -8.70 -10.28 -13.38
C ARG A 73 -9.32 -11.11 -12.26
N ASP A 74 -10.62 -11.37 -12.36
CA ASP A 74 -11.37 -12.03 -11.31
C ASP A 74 -10.94 -13.51 -11.14
N GLN A 75 -10.67 -14.22 -12.24
CA GLN A 75 -10.12 -15.57 -12.22
C GLN A 75 -8.72 -15.60 -11.58
N LEU A 76 -7.85 -14.66 -11.95
CA LEU A 76 -6.50 -14.61 -11.43
C LEU A 76 -6.48 -14.30 -9.93
N ILE A 77 -7.41 -13.45 -9.47
CA ILE A 77 -7.57 -13.16 -8.03
C ILE A 77 -8.04 -14.41 -7.30
N ASP A 78 -9.04 -15.12 -7.82
CA ASP A 78 -9.54 -16.33 -7.17
C ASP A 78 -8.45 -17.40 -7.03
N THR A 79 -7.67 -17.61 -8.08
CA THR A 79 -6.51 -18.51 -8.07
C THR A 79 -5.47 -18.05 -7.04
N SER A 80 -5.15 -16.76 -7.00
CA SER A 80 -4.16 -16.21 -6.07
C SER A 80 -4.59 -16.33 -4.61
N VAL A 81 -5.88 -16.16 -4.33
CA VAL A 81 -6.44 -16.38 -2.98
C VAL A 81 -6.38 -17.85 -2.60
N GLU A 82 -6.72 -18.78 -3.52
CA GLU A 82 -6.67 -20.23 -3.27
C GLU A 82 -5.24 -20.70 -3.01
N GLU A 83 -4.28 -20.27 -3.83
CA GLU A 83 -2.86 -20.54 -3.63
C GLU A 83 -2.37 -20.03 -2.26
N THR A 84 -2.73 -18.79 -1.90
CA THR A 84 -2.37 -18.19 -0.62
C THR A 84 -2.95 -18.97 0.56
N ILE A 85 -4.21 -19.40 0.49
CA ILE A 85 -4.87 -20.17 1.55
C ILE A 85 -4.22 -21.53 1.70
N HIS A 86 -3.90 -22.18 0.60
CA HIS A 86 -3.21 -23.47 0.60
C HIS A 86 -1.82 -23.36 1.25
N ASP A 87 -1.05 -22.31 0.93
CA ASP A 87 0.30 -22.08 1.46
C ASP A 87 0.28 -21.59 2.92
N TYR A 88 -0.79 -20.94 3.37
CA TYR A 88 -0.96 -20.54 4.77
C TYR A 88 -1.05 -21.75 5.72
N GLY A 89 -0.97 -22.97 5.11
CA GLY A 89 -0.58 -24.20 5.78
C GLY A 89 -1.67 -24.76 6.66
N ASN A 90 -2.96 -24.48 6.39
CA ASN A 90 -3.91 -25.08 7.30
C ASN A 90 -5.31 -25.32 6.75
N THR A 91 -5.65 -26.55 6.81
CA THR A 91 -7.02 -27.08 6.96
C THR A 91 -7.93 -26.26 7.92
N ILE A 92 -7.39 -25.36 8.75
CA ILE A 92 -8.15 -24.46 9.63
C ILE A 92 -9.03 -23.50 8.83
N LEU A 93 -8.52 -22.94 7.73
CA LEU A 93 -9.31 -22.03 6.87
C LEU A 93 -10.41 -22.79 6.11
N GLU A 94 -10.25 -24.07 5.86
CA GLU A 94 -11.25 -24.91 5.19
C GLU A 94 -12.17 -25.68 6.17
N SER A 95 -11.86 -25.67 7.47
CA SER A 95 -12.46 -26.55 8.47
C SER A 95 -13.87 -26.18 8.91
N SER A 96 -14.38 -24.99 8.59
CA SER A 96 -15.72 -24.56 9.02
C SER A 96 -16.45 -23.74 7.97
N ALA A 97 -17.79 -23.78 7.98
CA ALA A 97 -18.64 -22.95 7.11
C ALA A 97 -18.38 -21.46 7.32
N ARG A 98 -18.02 -21.02 8.54
CA ARG A 98 -17.64 -19.64 8.87
C ARG A 98 -16.38 -19.24 8.12
N ASN A 99 -15.37 -20.10 8.10
CA ASN A 99 -14.11 -19.82 7.43
C ASN A 99 -14.27 -19.84 5.92
N GLN A 100 -15.05 -20.76 5.36
CA GLN A 100 -15.40 -20.76 3.93
C GLN A 100 -16.11 -19.45 3.52
N TYR A 101 -17.04 -18.94 4.35
CA TYR A 101 -17.64 -17.63 4.12
C TYR A 101 -16.60 -16.50 4.14
N MET A 102 -15.62 -16.54 5.05
CA MET A 102 -14.55 -15.54 5.11
C MET A 102 -13.69 -15.56 3.84
N ILE A 103 -13.37 -16.74 3.29
CA ILE A 103 -12.65 -16.87 2.02
C ILE A 103 -13.43 -16.22 0.87
N LEU A 104 -14.73 -16.49 0.75
CA LEU A 104 -15.58 -15.84 -0.25
C LEU A 104 -15.60 -14.32 -0.09
N ARG A 105 -15.63 -13.84 1.15
CA ARG A 105 -15.55 -12.41 1.45
C ARG A 105 -14.20 -11.82 1.02
N VAL A 106 -13.08 -12.49 1.29
CA VAL A 106 -11.74 -12.08 0.83
C VAL A 106 -11.70 -11.96 -0.68
N LYS A 107 -12.14 -12.98 -1.42
CA LYS A 107 -12.20 -12.95 -2.89
C LYS A 107 -12.98 -11.74 -3.39
N ARG A 108 -14.16 -11.47 -2.83
CA ARG A 108 -14.99 -10.33 -3.21
C ARG A 108 -14.29 -8.99 -2.93
N ILE A 109 -13.69 -8.82 -1.75
CA ILE A 109 -12.95 -7.61 -1.38
C ILE A 109 -11.77 -7.41 -2.34
N LEU A 110 -11.00 -8.45 -2.63
CA LEU A 110 -9.83 -8.37 -3.50
C LEU A 110 -10.20 -8.11 -4.97
N ARG A 111 -11.28 -8.70 -5.49
CA ARG A 111 -11.80 -8.36 -6.83
C ARG A 111 -12.13 -6.86 -6.91
N ARG A 112 -12.80 -6.31 -5.90
CA ARG A 112 -13.11 -4.87 -5.81
C ARG A 112 -11.85 -4.02 -5.70
N THR A 113 -10.89 -4.43 -4.86
CA THR A 113 -9.61 -3.75 -4.67
C THR A 113 -8.80 -3.70 -5.97
N VAL A 114 -8.61 -4.85 -6.62
CA VAL A 114 -7.80 -4.92 -7.85
C VAL A 114 -8.49 -4.19 -9.00
N TRP A 115 -9.83 -4.26 -9.10
CA TRP A 115 -10.59 -3.46 -10.05
C TRP A 115 -10.32 -1.96 -9.86
N ALA A 116 -10.45 -1.43 -8.65
CA ALA A 116 -10.23 -0.02 -8.38
C ALA A 116 -8.77 0.40 -8.66
N LEU A 117 -7.79 -0.41 -8.23
CA LEU A 117 -6.38 -0.16 -8.52
C LEU A 117 -6.08 -0.19 -10.02
N GLN A 118 -6.73 -1.07 -10.78
CA GLN A 118 -6.63 -1.11 -12.24
C GLN A 118 -7.17 0.17 -12.88
N GLN A 119 -8.34 0.67 -12.44
CA GLN A 119 -8.89 1.92 -12.93
C GLN A 119 -7.96 3.10 -12.61
N GLN A 120 -7.40 3.15 -11.40
CA GLN A 120 -6.44 4.16 -11.01
C GLN A 120 -5.17 4.13 -11.87
N LEU A 121 -4.66 2.95 -12.21
CA LEU A 121 -3.54 2.80 -13.13
C LEU A 121 -3.89 3.25 -14.54
N LYS A 122 -5.10 2.94 -15.02
CA LYS A 122 -5.57 3.39 -16.35
C LYS A 122 -5.70 4.91 -16.42
N ALA A 123 -6.05 5.58 -15.33
CA ALA A 123 -6.16 7.03 -15.25
C ALA A 123 -4.81 7.76 -15.29
N GLY A 124 -3.72 7.14 -14.79
CA GLY A 124 -2.39 7.75 -14.73
C GLY A 124 -1.37 7.17 -15.71
N LYS A 125 -0.09 7.47 -15.50
CA LYS A 125 1.07 6.95 -16.27
C LYS A 125 1.91 5.95 -15.46
N TYR A 126 1.74 5.91 -14.13
CA TYR A 126 2.54 5.07 -13.24
C TYR A 126 2.26 3.59 -13.47
N GLU A 127 3.30 2.78 -13.39
CA GLU A 127 3.22 1.32 -13.48
C GLU A 127 3.74 0.68 -12.19
N PRO A 128 3.09 -0.39 -11.70
CA PRO A 128 3.62 -1.16 -10.60
C PRO A 128 4.96 -1.80 -10.99
N SER A 129 6.00 -1.44 -10.26
CA SER A 129 7.36 -1.96 -10.51
C SER A 129 7.71 -3.10 -9.57
N ARG A 130 7.32 -2.99 -8.31
CA ARG A 130 7.70 -3.94 -7.25
C ARG A 130 6.59 -4.14 -6.24
N PHE A 131 6.59 -5.35 -5.64
CA PHE A 131 5.64 -5.77 -4.60
C PHE A 131 6.39 -6.49 -3.48
N GLU A 132 5.97 -6.30 -2.23
CA GLU A 132 6.49 -6.97 -1.03
C GLU A 132 8.02 -6.94 -0.93
N ILE A 133 8.60 -5.75 -1.13
CA ILE A 133 10.05 -5.58 -1.13
C ILE A 133 10.54 -5.47 0.31
N SER A 134 11.33 -6.45 0.74
CA SER A 134 12.10 -6.32 1.99
C SER A 134 13.36 -5.50 1.74
N PHE A 135 13.50 -4.38 2.42
CA PHE A 135 14.71 -3.57 2.39
C PHE A 135 15.68 -3.86 3.55
N SER A 136 15.31 -4.77 4.45
CA SER A 136 16.21 -5.25 5.51
C SER A 136 17.37 -6.09 4.99
N MET A 137 17.26 -6.66 3.79
CA MET A 137 18.32 -7.47 3.15
C MET A 137 19.32 -6.65 2.34
N GLU A 138 19.02 -5.39 2.07
CA GLU A 138 19.92 -4.49 1.34
C GLU A 138 20.80 -3.73 2.35
N GLU A 139 22.01 -4.25 2.59
CA GLU A 139 22.91 -3.80 3.66
C GLU A 139 23.36 -2.34 3.54
N ASP A 140 23.22 -1.70 2.38
CA ASP A 140 23.79 -0.40 2.08
C ASP A 140 22.77 0.74 1.84
N LEU A 141 21.50 0.60 2.24
CA LEU A 141 20.53 1.68 2.13
C LEU A 141 20.73 2.73 3.23
N LYS A 142 21.05 3.97 2.86
CA LYS A 142 21.16 5.09 3.81
C LYS A 142 19.83 5.43 4.47
N ALA A 143 18.71 5.25 3.73
CA ALA A 143 17.36 5.47 4.23
C ALA A 143 16.97 4.54 5.38
N SER A 144 17.66 3.41 5.55
CA SER A 144 17.40 2.44 6.62
C SER A 144 18.51 2.36 7.66
N ASN A 145 19.65 3.03 7.48
CA ASN A 145 20.80 2.96 8.35
C ASN A 145 21.12 4.33 8.96
N PHE A 146 20.92 4.48 10.26
CA PHE A 146 21.16 5.72 10.97
C PHE A 146 22.29 5.56 11.98
N GLN A 147 23.25 6.48 11.94
CA GLN A 147 24.28 6.59 12.96
C GLN A 147 23.70 7.35 14.15
N LEU A 148 23.59 6.71 15.31
CA LEU A 148 23.06 7.32 16.52
C LEU A 148 24.16 7.97 17.37
N SER A 149 25.34 7.32 17.44
CA SER A 149 26.54 7.81 18.11
C SER A 149 27.79 7.28 17.39
N GLU A 150 29.00 7.54 17.93
CA GLU A 150 30.23 7.01 17.32
C GLU A 150 30.23 5.49 17.21
N ASP A 151 29.57 4.81 18.16
CA ASP A 151 29.57 3.36 18.29
C ASP A 151 28.21 2.68 18.05
N GLU A 152 27.12 3.46 17.91
CA GLU A 152 25.76 2.93 17.84
C GLU A 152 25.10 3.22 16.50
N ARG A 153 24.49 2.20 15.93
CA ARG A 153 23.74 2.28 14.66
C ARG A 153 22.33 1.77 14.84
N LEU A 154 21.38 2.45 14.22
CA LEU A 154 20.00 2.00 14.06
C LEU A 154 19.80 1.56 12.60
N ARG A 155 19.44 0.30 12.43
CA ARG A 155 19.03 -0.26 11.14
C ARG A 155 17.51 -0.43 11.14
N LEU A 156 16.82 0.20 10.20
CA LEU A 156 15.40 -0.03 10.01
C LEU A 156 15.19 -1.20 9.06
N ARG A 157 14.33 -2.11 9.49
CA ARG A 157 13.81 -3.21 8.67
C ARG A 157 12.36 -2.95 8.29
N GLY A 158 11.97 -3.37 7.12
CA GLY A 158 10.60 -3.23 6.66
C GLY A 158 10.36 -3.92 5.33
N ARG A 159 9.10 -3.98 4.97
CA ARG A 159 8.64 -4.53 3.71
C ARG A 159 7.63 -3.56 3.10
N ILE A 160 7.95 -3.07 1.91
CA ILE A 160 7.11 -2.16 1.16
C ILE A 160 6.12 -2.99 0.36
N ASP A 161 4.82 -2.80 0.58
CA ASP A 161 3.79 -3.58 -0.07
C ASP A 161 3.80 -3.39 -1.59
N ARG A 162 3.90 -2.14 -2.05
CA ARG A 162 3.92 -1.83 -3.47
C ARG A 162 4.67 -0.53 -3.77
N VAL A 163 5.50 -0.57 -4.82
CA VAL A 163 6.14 0.60 -5.42
C VAL A 163 5.67 0.71 -6.86
N ASP A 164 5.16 1.88 -7.24
CA ASP A 164 4.86 2.23 -8.63
C ASP A 164 5.83 3.31 -9.09
N ARG A 165 6.22 3.27 -10.36
CA ARG A 165 7.12 4.24 -10.97
C ARG A 165 6.61 4.75 -12.31
N TYR A 166 7.06 5.93 -12.67
CA TYR A 166 6.96 6.50 -13.99
C TYR A 166 8.30 7.10 -14.35
N GLU A 167 8.82 6.80 -15.53
CA GLU A 167 10.12 7.29 -16.01
C GLU A 167 9.90 8.33 -17.08
N GLU A 168 10.62 9.45 -16.97
CA GLU A 168 10.67 10.51 -17.96
C GLU A 168 12.07 11.11 -17.98
N ASP A 169 12.73 11.05 -19.11
CA ASP A 169 14.12 11.44 -19.31
C ASP A 169 15.05 10.74 -18.28
N ASP A 170 15.82 11.50 -17.52
CA ASP A 170 16.74 11.01 -16.49
C ASP A 170 16.10 10.90 -15.10
N THR A 171 14.78 11.10 -15.01
CA THR A 171 14.06 11.11 -13.73
C THR A 171 13.10 9.92 -13.61
N ILE A 172 13.13 9.28 -12.44
CA ILE A 172 12.18 8.23 -12.05
C ILE A 172 11.29 8.77 -10.96
N TYR A 173 10.03 8.99 -11.26
CA TYR A 173 9.02 9.39 -10.27
C TYR A 173 8.49 8.16 -9.55
N VAL A 174 8.55 8.18 -8.23
CA VAL A 174 8.24 7.03 -7.38
C VAL A 174 7.05 7.35 -6.47
N LYS A 175 6.09 6.44 -6.40
CA LYS A 175 5.08 6.45 -5.35
C LYS A 175 5.06 5.11 -4.62
N VAL A 176 4.82 5.15 -3.32
CA VAL A 176 4.63 3.96 -2.50
C VAL A 176 3.18 3.82 -2.06
N ILE A 177 2.71 2.59 -1.99
CA ILE A 177 1.36 2.25 -1.52
C ILE A 177 1.50 1.16 -0.48
N ASP A 178 0.89 1.40 0.68
CA ASP A 178 0.79 0.45 1.78
C ASP A 178 -0.69 0.06 1.95
N TYR A 179 -0.98 -1.24 1.91
CA TYR A 179 -2.33 -1.76 2.00
C TYR A 179 -2.79 -1.83 3.46
N LYS A 180 -3.95 -1.25 3.76
CA LYS A 180 -4.51 -1.26 5.11
C LYS A 180 -5.87 -1.95 5.15
N SER A 181 -6.01 -2.91 6.03
CA SER A 181 -7.31 -3.54 6.34
C SER A 181 -8.11 -2.80 7.43
N GLY A 182 -7.46 -1.83 8.10
CA GLY A 182 -8.07 -0.96 9.12
C GLY A 182 -8.42 0.44 8.61
N ASN A 183 -8.79 1.35 9.53
CA ASN A 183 -9.21 2.73 9.23
C ASN A 183 -8.19 3.77 9.72
N THR A 184 -6.90 3.49 9.60
CA THR A 184 -5.83 4.42 10.04
C THR A 184 -5.63 5.47 8.96
N ALA A 185 -6.14 6.69 9.13
CA ALA A 185 -5.87 7.81 8.23
C ALA A 185 -4.46 8.37 8.46
N LEU A 186 -3.85 8.94 7.40
CA LEU A 186 -2.59 9.67 7.55
C LEU A 186 -2.85 10.99 8.29
N ASP A 187 -2.12 11.19 9.40
CA ASP A 187 -2.15 12.41 10.20
C ASP A 187 -0.76 13.01 10.33
N LEU A 188 -0.59 14.22 9.80
CA LEU A 188 0.71 14.93 9.81
C LEU A 188 1.20 15.24 11.23
N THR A 189 0.30 15.44 12.19
CA THR A 189 0.66 15.61 13.59
C THR A 189 1.26 14.33 14.15
N SER A 190 0.65 13.19 13.86
CA SER A 190 1.18 11.87 14.22
C SER A 190 2.53 11.59 13.56
N VAL A 191 2.70 11.98 12.30
CA VAL A 191 4.00 11.89 11.59
C VAL A 191 5.06 12.72 12.32
N TYR A 192 4.75 13.99 12.63
CA TYR A 192 5.67 14.88 13.33
C TYR A 192 6.11 14.34 14.71
N HIS A 193 5.22 13.68 15.41
CA HIS A 193 5.50 13.06 16.72
C HIS A 193 6.08 11.63 16.62
N GLY A 194 6.39 11.14 15.44
CA GLY A 194 6.97 9.81 15.25
C GLY A 194 5.99 8.64 15.45
N LEU A 195 4.68 8.92 15.38
CA LEU A 195 3.61 7.94 15.56
C LEU A 195 3.15 7.30 14.25
N GLN A 196 3.55 7.86 13.10
CA GLN A 196 3.27 7.36 11.74
C GLN A 196 4.50 7.56 10.85
N LEU A 197 5.49 6.68 10.97
CA LEU A 197 6.76 6.77 10.23
C LEU A 197 6.81 5.88 8.99
N GLN A 198 5.96 4.87 8.93
CA GLN A 198 6.02 3.77 7.96
C GLN A 198 6.13 4.26 6.52
N LEU A 199 5.20 5.11 6.06
CA LEU A 199 5.19 5.58 4.67
C LEU A 199 6.41 6.42 4.30
N ILE A 200 6.92 7.24 5.25
CA ILE A 200 8.12 8.07 5.02
C ILE A 200 9.35 7.19 4.86
N VAL A 201 9.52 6.21 5.76
CA VAL A 201 10.64 5.26 5.68
C VAL A 201 10.56 4.47 4.38
N TYR A 202 9.36 4.01 3.98
CA TYR A 202 9.16 3.25 2.76
C TYR A 202 9.45 4.06 1.50
N LEU A 203 9.00 5.32 1.45
CA LEU A 203 9.27 6.20 0.31
C LEU A 203 10.77 6.46 0.15
N ASN A 204 11.47 6.80 1.24
CA ASN A 204 12.91 7.04 1.20
C ASN A 204 13.69 5.79 0.77
N ALA A 205 13.33 4.61 1.30
CA ALA A 205 13.93 3.35 0.88
C ALA A 205 13.66 3.03 -0.60
N ALA A 206 12.43 3.28 -1.08
CA ALA A 206 12.06 3.06 -2.48
C ALA A 206 12.83 3.98 -3.44
N LEU A 207 13.00 5.26 -3.09
CA LEU A 207 13.80 6.22 -3.88
C LEU A 207 15.25 5.76 -4.02
N GLU A 208 15.89 5.41 -2.90
CA GLU A 208 17.27 4.94 -2.91
C GLU A 208 17.44 3.62 -3.68
N LEU A 209 16.48 2.70 -3.56
CA LEU A 209 16.45 1.45 -4.33
C LEU A 209 16.33 1.69 -5.84
N GLU A 210 15.50 2.65 -6.26
CA GLU A 210 15.35 2.96 -7.68
C GLU A 210 16.61 3.61 -8.24
N GLU A 211 17.28 4.52 -7.53
CA GLU A 211 18.56 5.10 -7.94
C GLU A 211 19.68 4.05 -8.05
N LYS A 212 19.79 3.14 -7.08
CA LYS A 212 20.76 2.03 -7.13
C LYS A 212 20.57 1.11 -8.33
N ASN A 213 19.30 0.82 -8.66
CA ASN A 213 18.98 -0.10 -9.77
C ASN A 213 19.04 0.57 -11.15
N HIS A 214 19.07 1.89 -11.21
CA HIS A 214 19.12 2.67 -12.45
C HIS A 214 20.26 3.71 -12.42
N PRO A 215 21.54 3.27 -12.51
CA PRO A 215 22.68 4.18 -12.47
C PRO A 215 22.56 5.27 -13.54
N GLY A 216 22.72 6.52 -13.13
CA GLY A 216 22.59 7.69 -14.00
C GLY A 216 21.20 8.32 -14.05
N LYS A 217 20.21 7.72 -13.39
CA LYS A 217 18.88 8.33 -13.19
C LYS A 217 18.74 8.83 -11.77
N HIS A 218 17.91 9.86 -11.60
CA HIS A 218 17.55 10.42 -10.30
C HIS A 218 16.13 10.02 -9.93
N ALA A 219 15.92 9.57 -8.69
CA ALA A 219 14.59 9.20 -8.21
C ALA A 219 13.96 10.36 -7.43
N GLU A 220 12.74 10.73 -7.83
CA GLU A 220 11.96 11.77 -7.18
C GLU A 220 10.64 11.26 -6.60
N PRO A 221 10.23 11.77 -5.42
CA PRO A 221 8.97 11.37 -4.81
C PRO A 221 7.79 11.95 -5.59
N ALA A 222 6.81 11.12 -5.91
CA ALA A 222 5.51 11.54 -6.43
C ALA A 222 4.42 11.51 -5.36
N GLY A 223 4.49 10.54 -4.44
CA GLY A 223 3.56 10.43 -3.34
C GLY A 223 3.76 9.19 -2.48
N MET A 224 3.12 9.21 -1.32
CA MET A 224 3.07 8.08 -0.40
C MET A 224 1.65 7.91 0.13
N PHE A 225 1.13 6.68 0.02
CA PHE A 225 -0.30 6.45 0.17
C PHE A 225 -0.61 5.22 0.99
N TYR A 226 -1.69 5.31 1.76
CA TYR A 226 -2.46 4.16 2.24
C TYR A 226 -3.55 3.81 1.23
N TYR A 227 -3.74 2.54 0.97
CA TYR A 227 -4.88 2.03 0.23
C TYR A 227 -5.71 1.13 1.16
N TYR A 228 -6.96 1.53 1.43
CA TYR A 228 -7.84 0.77 2.30
C TYR A 228 -8.49 -0.37 1.53
N VAL A 229 -8.13 -1.61 1.90
CA VAL A 229 -8.68 -2.82 1.30
C VAL A 229 -10.06 -3.08 1.89
N LYS A 230 -11.08 -2.64 1.18
CA LYS A 230 -12.49 -2.71 1.60
C LYS A 230 -13.43 -2.92 0.42
N ASP A 231 -14.66 -3.34 0.71
CA ASP A 231 -15.75 -3.44 -0.25
C ASP A 231 -16.87 -2.49 0.17
N PRO A 232 -16.79 -1.20 -0.20
CA PRO A 232 -17.73 -0.19 0.25
C PRO A 232 -19.08 -0.37 -0.43
N LEU A 233 -20.16 -0.15 0.32
CA LEU A 233 -21.49 0.02 -0.22
C LEU A 233 -21.67 1.44 -0.74
N VAL A 234 -22.33 1.58 -1.87
CA VAL A 234 -22.75 2.87 -2.44
C VAL A 234 -24.27 2.86 -2.64
N ASP A 235 -24.87 4.01 -2.40
CA ASP A 235 -26.30 4.16 -2.63
C ASP A 235 -26.55 4.27 -4.14
N GLY A 236 -27.35 3.35 -4.66
CA GLY A 236 -27.87 3.36 -6.03
C GLY A 236 -29.38 3.59 -6.03
N LYS A 237 -29.87 4.34 -7.01
CA LYS A 237 -31.28 4.48 -7.27
C LYS A 237 -31.68 3.59 -8.45
N PRO A 238 -32.92 3.11 -8.52
CA PRO A 238 -33.41 2.44 -9.73
C PRO A 238 -33.27 3.38 -10.93
N GLY A 239 -32.47 2.97 -11.91
CA GLY A 239 -32.18 3.75 -13.12
C GLY A 239 -30.86 4.50 -13.12
N ASP A 240 -30.02 4.42 -12.04
CA ASP A 240 -28.64 4.90 -12.08
C ASP A 240 -27.85 4.12 -13.15
N GLU A 241 -27.07 4.84 -13.96
CA GLU A 241 -26.16 4.23 -14.93
C GLU A 241 -25.00 3.54 -14.19
N GLU A 242 -24.50 2.46 -14.76
CA GLU A 242 -23.39 1.67 -14.19
C GLU A 242 -22.15 2.54 -13.95
N GLU A 243 -21.86 3.45 -14.87
CA GLU A 243 -20.74 4.41 -14.78
C GLU A 243 -20.85 5.33 -13.55
N GLU A 244 -22.07 5.73 -13.17
CA GLU A 244 -22.25 6.55 -11.96
C GLU A 244 -21.99 5.76 -10.68
N ILE A 245 -22.40 4.49 -10.65
CA ILE A 245 -22.13 3.58 -9.53
C ILE A 245 -20.63 3.33 -9.40
N GLU A 246 -19.96 3.08 -10.52
CA GLU A 246 -18.50 2.90 -10.55
C GLU A 246 -17.76 4.15 -10.07
N ARG A 247 -18.16 5.33 -10.50
CA ARG A 247 -17.59 6.60 -10.04
C ARG A 247 -17.74 6.77 -8.52
N LYS A 248 -18.92 6.48 -7.95
CA LYS A 248 -19.17 6.51 -6.51
C LYS A 248 -18.28 5.50 -5.75
N LEU A 249 -18.04 4.33 -6.34
CA LEU A 249 -17.14 3.32 -5.77
C LEU A 249 -15.68 3.78 -5.80
N LEU A 250 -15.21 4.33 -6.92
CA LEU A 250 -13.85 4.85 -7.05
C LEU A 250 -13.59 6.00 -6.07
N GLU A 251 -14.56 6.90 -5.86
CA GLU A 251 -14.43 7.97 -4.87
C GLU A 251 -14.21 7.44 -3.45
N LYS A 252 -14.85 6.30 -3.09
CA LYS A 252 -14.67 5.64 -1.79
C LYS A 252 -13.39 4.78 -1.71
N LEU A 253 -12.82 4.42 -2.85
CA LEU A 253 -11.65 3.53 -2.96
C LEU A 253 -10.38 4.26 -3.42
N LYS A 254 -10.41 5.58 -3.51
CA LYS A 254 -9.20 6.35 -3.79
C LYS A 254 -8.17 6.19 -2.68
N VAL A 255 -6.89 6.36 -3.01
CA VAL A 255 -5.81 6.35 -2.01
C VAL A 255 -5.93 7.53 -1.04
N ASP A 256 -5.41 7.35 0.16
CA ASP A 256 -5.25 8.41 1.18
C ASP A 256 -3.76 8.61 1.47
N GLY A 257 -3.32 9.85 1.64
CA GLY A 257 -1.90 10.11 1.90
C GLY A 257 -1.42 11.46 1.38
N LEU A 258 -0.14 11.55 1.09
CA LEU A 258 0.50 12.76 0.58
C LEU A 258 0.91 12.60 -0.88
N VAL A 259 0.65 13.64 -1.65
CA VAL A 259 1.05 13.76 -3.04
C VAL A 259 1.85 15.04 -3.24
N ARG A 260 2.88 15.00 -4.07
CA ARG A 260 3.63 16.19 -4.46
C ARG A 260 2.76 17.12 -5.29
N ALA A 261 2.61 18.36 -4.84
CA ALA A 261 1.66 19.34 -5.39
C ALA A 261 2.15 20.02 -6.68
N GLU A 262 2.89 19.31 -7.54
CA GLU A 262 3.28 19.80 -8.85
C GLU A 262 2.25 19.38 -9.90
N GLU A 263 1.80 20.32 -10.73
CA GLU A 263 0.77 20.08 -11.75
C GLU A 263 1.09 18.90 -12.66
N LYS A 264 2.36 18.76 -13.07
CA LYS A 264 2.84 17.65 -13.88
C LYS A 264 2.62 16.31 -13.17
N ILE A 265 3.06 16.18 -11.92
CA ILE A 265 2.96 14.95 -11.13
C ILE A 265 1.49 14.59 -10.90
N LEU A 266 0.65 15.58 -10.57
CA LEU A 266 -0.77 15.38 -10.38
C LEU A 266 -1.45 14.87 -11.66
N LYS A 267 -1.12 15.41 -12.83
CA LYS A 267 -1.62 14.94 -14.13
C LYS A 267 -1.06 13.59 -14.54
N ASP A 268 0.17 13.27 -14.16
CA ASP A 268 0.75 11.96 -14.42
C ASP A 268 0.14 10.87 -13.53
N LEU A 269 -0.39 11.25 -12.36
CA LEU A 269 -1.15 10.35 -11.47
C LEU A 269 -2.62 10.22 -11.91
N ASP A 270 -3.23 11.31 -12.38
CA ASP A 270 -4.62 11.33 -12.85
C ASP A 270 -4.79 12.34 -13.99
N ARG A 271 -4.86 11.82 -15.24
CA ARG A 271 -4.98 12.63 -16.45
C ARG A 271 -6.32 13.35 -16.56
N GLU A 272 -7.35 12.88 -15.85
CA GLU A 272 -8.69 13.47 -15.85
C GLU A 272 -8.86 14.60 -14.85
N LEU A 273 -7.82 14.86 -14.03
CA LEU A 273 -7.82 15.92 -13.03
C LEU A 273 -7.70 17.29 -13.69
N GLU A 274 -8.80 18.01 -13.77
CA GLU A 274 -8.93 19.32 -14.39
C GLU A 274 -9.55 20.35 -13.44
N ALA A 275 -9.58 21.64 -13.88
CA ALA A 275 -10.20 22.73 -13.12
C ALA A 275 -11.65 22.42 -12.74
N GLY A 276 -11.97 22.55 -11.47
CA GLY A 276 -13.28 22.27 -10.90
C GLY A 276 -13.58 20.79 -10.64
N LYS A 277 -12.62 19.89 -10.90
CA LYS A 277 -12.78 18.45 -10.64
C LYS A 277 -12.01 17.98 -9.41
N LYS A 278 -12.49 16.92 -8.79
CA LYS A 278 -11.80 16.13 -7.77
C LYS A 278 -11.25 14.86 -8.42
N SER A 279 -10.03 14.47 -8.03
CA SER A 279 -9.47 13.20 -8.46
C SER A 279 -10.23 12.02 -7.83
N LEU A 280 -10.41 10.95 -8.62
CA LEU A 280 -10.89 9.64 -8.17
C LEU A 280 -9.71 8.72 -7.80
N VAL A 281 -8.48 9.15 -8.02
CA VAL A 281 -7.25 8.38 -7.80
C VAL A 281 -6.55 8.81 -6.52
N ILE A 282 -6.26 10.11 -6.39
CA ILE A 282 -5.43 10.71 -5.35
C ILE A 282 -6.23 11.74 -4.52
N PRO A 283 -5.78 12.10 -3.30
CA PRO A 283 -6.42 13.13 -2.48
C PRO A 283 -6.09 14.53 -3.01
N ALA A 284 -6.49 14.85 -4.25
CA ALA A 284 -6.28 16.13 -4.88
C ALA A 284 -7.55 16.62 -5.59
N ALA A 285 -7.72 17.93 -5.62
CA ALA A 285 -8.81 18.59 -6.34
C ALA A 285 -8.37 19.95 -6.86
N TYR A 286 -8.90 20.38 -7.99
CA TYR A 286 -8.74 21.74 -8.48
C TYR A 286 -10.02 22.55 -8.28
N ASN A 287 -9.85 23.79 -7.85
CA ASN A 287 -10.91 24.80 -7.85
C ASN A 287 -11.28 25.18 -9.30
N LYS A 288 -12.43 25.81 -9.49
CA LYS A 288 -12.88 26.27 -10.82
C LYS A 288 -11.92 27.25 -11.49
N ASN A 289 -11.11 27.97 -10.71
CA ASN A 289 -10.08 28.89 -11.21
C ASN A 289 -8.74 28.22 -11.55
N GLY A 290 -8.65 26.89 -11.46
CA GLY A 290 -7.44 26.12 -11.74
C GLY A 290 -6.41 26.07 -10.60
N SER A 291 -6.68 26.66 -9.43
CA SER A 291 -5.82 26.53 -8.25
C SER A 291 -6.07 25.21 -7.53
N LEU A 292 -5.05 24.66 -6.88
CA LEU A 292 -5.21 23.49 -6.01
C LEU A 292 -6.15 23.83 -4.84
N SER A 293 -7.04 22.92 -4.52
CA SER A 293 -7.95 23.07 -3.39
C SER A 293 -7.22 22.89 -2.07
N SER A 294 -7.43 23.80 -1.13
CA SER A 294 -6.91 23.68 0.25
C SER A 294 -7.54 22.53 1.07
N ARG A 295 -8.53 21.84 0.49
CA ARG A 295 -9.24 20.70 1.11
C ARG A 295 -8.89 19.37 0.44
N SER A 296 -7.87 19.37 -0.39
CA SER A 296 -7.33 18.17 -1.03
C SER A 296 -6.18 17.60 -0.21
#